data_551b5053a098170cd8274316c50a1bba
#
_entry.id   551b5053a098170cd8274316c50a1bba
#
_cell.length_a   1.000
_cell.length_b   1.000
_cell.length_c   1.000
_cell.angle_alpha   90.00
_cell.angle_beta   90.00
_cell.angle_gamma   90.00
#
_symmetry.space_group_name_H-M   'P 1'
#
loop_
_entity.id
_entity.type
_entity.pdbx_description
1 polymer ?
#
loop_
_entity_poly.entity_id
_entity_poly.type
_entity_poly.pdbx_seq_one_letter_code
_entity_poly.pdbx_strand_id
1 'polypeptide(L)'
;MSERRRAGGQGKGKTRVRRRDRKNIPRGRAYVQATFNNTIITMTDPAGNVISWSSAGSNGFKGSRKSTPYAAQVTAESAARKAMEHGLRQVDVFVKGPGSGREMAIRSLQSSGVQVVSITDTTPIPFNGCRPPKRRRV
;
A
#
# COMPACT_ATOMS: atom_id res chain seq x y z
N MET A 1 42.99 15.63 -17.37
CA MET A 1 42.38 15.68 -17.23
C MET A 1 41.49 15.70 -17.07
N SER A 2 41.49 15.65 -17.06
CA SER A 2 40.53 15.67 -16.88
C SER A 2 39.62 15.39 -16.78
N GLU A 3 39.40 14.87 -16.58
CA GLU A 3 38.37 14.55 -16.39
C GLU A 3 37.71 14.66 -15.60
N ARG A 4 38.10 14.81 -15.21
CA ARG A 4 37.32 14.83 -14.44
C ARG A 4 36.52 15.47 -14.11
N ARG A 5 36.45 15.80 -14.35
CA ARG A 5 35.53 16.32 -14.06
C ARG A 5 34.50 16.18 -14.22
N ARG A 6 34.53 15.79 -14.55
CA ARG A 6 33.53 15.68 -14.69
C ARG A 6 32.96 15.11 -14.12
N ALA A 7 33.34 14.69 -13.89
CA ALA A 7 32.72 14.11 -13.35
C ALA A 7 32.12 14.33 -12.54
N GLY A 8 32.50 14.83 -12.42
CA GLY A 8 32.00 15.12 -11.50
C GLY A 8 30.79 15.09 -11.36
N GLY A 9 30.54 15.27 -11.84
CA GLY A 9 29.38 15.37 -11.69
C GLY A 9 28.67 14.33 -11.52
N GLN A 10 29.02 13.59 -11.62
CA GLN A 10 28.36 12.78 -11.46
C GLN A 10 27.96 12.52 -10.40
N GLY A 11 28.34 12.72 -10.00
CA GLY A 11 28.03 12.36 -8.89
C GLY A 11 26.79 12.62 -8.44
N LYS A 12 26.44 13.06 -8.76
CA LYS A 12 25.45 13.28 -8.34
C LYS A 12 24.60 12.44 -8.36
N GLY A 13 24.60 12.34 -8.69
CA GLY A 13 23.61 11.71 -8.80
C GLY A 13 23.52 10.55 -8.18
N LYS A 14 24.22 10.04 -7.98
CA LYS A 14 24.09 9.03 -7.48
C LYS A 14 23.67 9.05 -6.35
N THR A 15 23.55 9.68 -6.09
CA THR A 15 23.14 9.71 -4.97
C THR A 15 21.93 9.21 -4.81
N ARG A 16 21.51 9.16 -5.38
CA ARG A 16 20.60 8.68 -5.23
C ARG A 16 20.51 7.61 -4.99
N VAL A 17 21.07 7.44 -5.02
CA VAL A 17 21.03 6.41 -4.94
C VAL A 17 20.86 5.87 -3.94
N ARG A 18 20.74 6.29 -3.34
CA ARG A 18 20.58 5.79 -2.50
C ARG A 18 19.80 4.92 -2.58
N ARG A 19 19.97 4.37 -2.86
CA ARG A 19 19.31 3.51 -3.06
C ARG A 19 18.82 2.97 -2.07
N ARG A 20 17.87 2.72 -2.04
CA ARG A 20 17.37 2.15 -1.07
C ARG A 20 17.87 0.86 -0.93
N ASP A 21 18.25 0.48 0.19
CA ASP A 21 18.66 -0.83 0.46
C ASP A 21 17.48 -1.75 0.32
N ARG A 22 17.70 -2.88 -0.32
CA ARG A 22 16.70 -3.88 -0.33
C ARG A 22 16.64 -4.54 1.00
N LYS A 23 15.48 -4.53 1.59
CA LYS A 23 15.24 -5.25 2.82
C LYS A 23 14.94 -6.68 2.45
N ASN A 24 15.39 -7.63 3.25
CA ASN A 24 15.08 -9.02 3.00
C ASN A 24 14.06 -9.46 4.03
N ILE A 25 12.80 -9.24 3.73
CA ILE A 25 11.70 -9.47 4.65
C ILE A 25 10.75 -10.49 4.04
N PRO A 26 10.89 -11.77 4.37
CA PRO A 26 10.06 -12.81 3.75
C PRO A 26 8.61 -12.80 4.22
N ARG A 27 8.36 -12.32 5.42
CA ARG A 27 7.00 -12.25 5.97
C ARG A 27 6.72 -10.86 6.48
N GLY A 28 5.54 -10.36 6.18
CA GLY A 28 5.15 -9.04 6.62
C GLY A 28 3.66 -8.94 6.80
N ARG A 29 3.19 -7.71 6.86
CA ARG A 29 1.77 -7.43 7.04
C ARG A 29 1.31 -6.54 5.91
N ALA A 30 0.06 -6.73 5.51
CA ALA A 30 -0.59 -5.89 4.51
C ALA A 30 -1.79 -5.23 5.17
N TYR A 31 -1.77 -3.92 5.22
CA TYR A 31 -2.87 -3.15 5.79
C TYR A 31 -3.69 -2.58 4.65
N VAL A 32 -4.93 -3.02 4.55
CA VAL A 32 -5.85 -2.56 3.52
C VAL A 32 -6.88 -1.65 4.16
N GLN A 33 -6.88 -0.39 3.76
CA GLN A 33 -7.88 0.56 4.23
C GLN A 33 -8.79 0.89 3.05
N ALA A 34 -10.00 0.38 3.08
CA ALA A 34 -10.97 0.56 2.01
C ALA A 34 -12.12 1.41 2.51
N THR A 35 -12.21 2.64 2.03
CA THR A 35 -13.31 3.53 2.37
C THR A 35 -14.23 3.65 1.16
N PHE A 36 -15.33 4.37 1.34
CA PHE A 36 -16.23 4.61 0.23
C PHE A 36 -15.62 5.50 -0.85
N ASN A 37 -14.52 6.16 -0.56
CA ASN A 37 -13.90 7.09 -1.49
C ASN A 37 -12.55 6.67 -2.01
N ASN A 38 -11.89 5.70 -1.37
CA ASN A 38 -10.51 5.37 -1.73
C ASN A 38 -10.12 4.01 -1.17
N THR A 39 -9.01 3.49 -1.69
CA THR A 39 -8.39 2.29 -1.16
C THR A 39 -6.90 2.55 -1.01
N ILE A 40 -6.37 2.28 0.16
CA ILE A 40 -4.96 2.45 0.46
C ILE A 40 -4.42 1.13 0.97
N ILE A 41 -3.30 0.69 0.42
CA ILE A 41 -2.66 -0.55 0.83
C ILE A 41 -1.24 -0.25 1.26
N THR A 42 -0.89 -0.68 2.45
CA THR A 42 0.43 -0.49 3.02
C THR A 42 1.03 -1.84 3.37
N MET A 43 2.23 -2.10 2.88
CA MET A 43 2.94 -3.33 3.20
C MET A 43 4.02 -3.01 4.22
N THR A 44 4.06 -3.78 5.29
CA THR A 44 5.02 -3.54 6.37
C THR A 44 5.75 -4.82 6.74
N ASP A 45 6.82 -4.66 7.52
CA ASP A 45 7.48 -5.80 8.13
C ASP A 45 6.72 -6.21 9.40
N PRO A 46 7.10 -7.32 10.08
CA PRO A 46 6.37 -7.73 11.27
C PRO A 46 6.43 -6.73 12.42
N ALA A 47 7.42 -5.83 12.42
CA ALA A 47 7.54 -4.81 13.45
C ALA A 47 6.68 -3.58 13.16
N GLY A 48 6.11 -3.48 11.96
CA GLY A 48 5.27 -2.36 11.59
C GLY A 48 5.94 -1.29 10.75
N ASN A 49 7.20 -1.48 10.36
CA ASN A 49 7.88 -0.52 9.52
C ASN A 49 7.42 -0.67 8.07
N VAL A 50 7.11 0.43 7.42
CA VAL A 50 6.55 0.41 6.07
C VAL A 50 7.60 0.00 5.06
N ILE A 51 7.28 -0.99 4.24
CA ILE A 51 8.12 -1.42 3.12
C ILE A 51 7.69 -0.71 1.84
N SER A 52 6.38 -0.72 1.58
CA SER A 52 5.82 -0.08 0.41
C SER A 52 4.38 0.30 0.67
N TRP A 53 3.85 1.20 -0.14
CA TRP A 53 2.46 1.57 -0.04
C TRP A 53 1.96 1.98 -1.42
N SER A 54 0.66 1.96 -1.57
CA SER A 54 0.02 2.41 -2.80
C SER A 54 -1.42 2.81 -2.48
N SER A 55 -1.95 3.72 -3.27
CA SER A 55 -3.34 4.11 -3.13
C SER A 55 -3.94 4.25 -4.51
N ALA A 56 -5.27 4.30 -4.57
CA ALA A 56 -5.92 4.50 -5.85
C ALA A 56 -5.50 5.83 -6.47
N GLY A 57 -5.35 6.86 -5.63
CA GLY A 57 -4.92 8.16 -6.12
C GLY A 57 -3.51 8.13 -6.69
N SER A 58 -2.60 7.39 -6.08
CA SER A 58 -1.23 7.33 -6.56
C SER A 58 -1.11 6.54 -7.87
N ASN A 59 -2.13 5.77 -8.23
CA ASN A 59 -2.15 5.01 -9.48
C ASN A 59 -2.95 5.72 -10.57
N GLY A 60 -3.26 6.98 -10.38
CA GLY A 60 -3.88 7.79 -11.41
C GLY A 60 -5.39 7.84 -11.41
N PHE A 61 -6.05 7.17 -10.48
CA PHE A 61 -7.51 7.26 -10.36
C PHE A 61 -7.90 8.56 -9.69
N LYS A 62 -9.00 9.14 -10.11
CA LYS A 62 -9.47 10.42 -9.57
C LYS A 62 -10.95 10.36 -9.26
N GLY A 63 -11.36 11.14 -8.27
CA GLY A 63 -12.76 11.27 -7.91
C GLY A 63 -13.39 9.95 -7.52
N SER A 64 -14.56 9.68 -8.04
CA SER A 64 -15.31 8.48 -7.69
C SER A 64 -14.65 7.19 -8.18
N ARG A 65 -13.71 7.28 -9.12
CA ARG A 65 -13.03 6.09 -9.61
C ARG A 65 -12.11 5.47 -8.58
N LYS A 66 -11.69 6.23 -7.59
CA LYS A 66 -10.80 5.71 -6.54
C LYS A 66 -11.45 4.65 -5.68
N SER A 67 -12.77 4.60 -5.63
CA SER A 67 -13.46 3.65 -4.78
C SER A 67 -13.89 2.38 -5.51
N THR A 68 -13.54 2.25 -6.79
CA THR A 68 -13.98 1.08 -7.56
C THR A 68 -13.15 -0.15 -7.23
N PRO A 69 -13.72 -1.35 -7.41
CA PRO A 69 -12.93 -2.58 -7.22
C PRO A 69 -11.72 -2.67 -8.14
N TYR A 70 -11.84 -2.16 -9.37
CA TYR A 70 -10.71 -2.17 -10.29
C TYR A 70 -9.56 -1.31 -9.76
N ALA A 71 -9.88 -0.15 -9.17
CA ALA A 71 -8.85 0.68 -8.58
C ALA A 71 -8.16 -0.05 -7.43
N ALA A 72 -8.91 -0.79 -6.63
CA ALA A 72 -8.33 -1.58 -5.55
C ALA A 72 -7.42 -2.67 -6.10
N GLN A 73 -7.79 -3.28 -7.20
CA GLN A 73 -6.96 -4.29 -7.85
C GLN A 73 -5.62 -3.72 -8.27
N VAL A 74 -5.64 -2.59 -8.97
CA VAL A 74 -4.40 -1.95 -9.44
C VAL A 74 -3.54 -1.51 -8.26
N THR A 75 -4.18 -0.98 -7.22
CA THR A 75 -3.47 -0.55 -6.02
C THR A 75 -2.77 -1.72 -5.34
N ALA A 76 -3.47 -2.85 -5.20
CA ALA A 76 -2.89 -4.03 -4.56
C ALA A 76 -1.72 -4.59 -5.36
N GLU A 77 -1.87 -4.64 -6.67
CA GLU A 77 -0.79 -5.13 -7.53
C GLU A 77 0.43 -4.25 -7.44
N SER A 78 0.23 -2.93 -7.41
CA SER A 78 1.33 -1.99 -7.30
C SER A 78 2.07 -2.15 -5.97
N ALA A 79 1.33 -2.20 -4.87
CA ALA A 79 1.94 -2.35 -3.55
C ALA A 79 2.68 -3.68 -3.42
N ALA A 80 2.07 -4.76 -3.92
CA ALA A 80 2.69 -6.09 -3.85
C ALA A 80 3.97 -6.15 -4.66
N ARG A 81 3.96 -5.56 -5.85
CA ARG A 81 5.14 -5.58 -6.70
C ARG A 81 6.32 -4.87 -6.03
N LYS A 82 6.05 -3.73 -5.43
CA LYS A 82 7.10 -2.99 -4.72
C LYS A 82 7.60 -3.76 -3.52
N ALA A 83 6.71 -4.40 -2.79
CA ALA A 83 7.10 -5.16 -1.61
C ALA A 83 7.91 -6.40 -1.97
N MET A 84 7.57 -7.05 -3.08
CA MET A 84 8.30 -8.23 -3.49
C MET A 84 9.75 -7.92 -3.88
N GLU A 85 10.04 -6.69 -4.25
CA GLU A 85 11.42 -6.28 -4.48
C GLU A 85 12.25 -6.36 -3.23
N HIS A 86 11.63 -6.30 -2.06
CA HIS A 86 12.29 -6.44 -0.78
C HIS A 86 12.20 -7.86 -0.22
N GLY A 87 11.83 -8.82 -1.06
CA GLY A 87 11.80 -10.22 -0.68
C GLY A 87 10.54 -10.69 0.01
N LEU A 88 9.50 -9.87 0.04
CA LEU A 88 8.25 -10.24 0.70
C LEU A 88 7.57 -11.39 -0.04
N ARG A 89 7.20 -12.44 0.70
CA ARG A 89 6.54 -13.60 0.13
C ARG A 89 5.22 -13.95 0.79
N GLN A 90 5.11 -13.69 2.09
CA GLN A 90 3.93 -14.03 2.87
C GLN A 90 3.47 -12.81 3.63
N VAL A 91 2.17 -12.63 3.74
CA VAL A 91 1.60 -11.51 4.48
C VAL A 91 0.42 -11.95 5.31
N ASP A 92 0.25 -11.28 6.45
CA ASP A 92 -0.97 -11.30 7.21
C ASP A 92 -1.74 -10.05 6.82
N VAL A 93 -2.96 -10.21 6.36
CA VAL A 93 -3.75 -9.09 5.86
C VAL A 93 -4.67 -8.56 6.95
N PHE A 94 -4.61 -7.27 7.17
CA PHE A 94 -5.49 -6.58 8.10
C PHE A 94 -6.36 -5.62 7.29
N VAL A 95 -7.65 -5.89 7.25
CA VAL A 95 -8.59 -5.13 6.45
C VAL A 95 -9.39 -4.19 7.34
N LYS A 96 -9.57 -2.97 6.88
CA LYS A 96 -10.26 -1.96 7.65
C LYS A 96 -11.16 -1.15 6.73
N GLY A 97 -12.41 -0.99 7.12
CA GLY A 97 -13.35 -0.14 6.41
C GLY A 97 -14.34 -0.89 5.54
N PRO A 98 -15.43 -0.23 5.17
CA PRO A 98 -16.53 -0.86 4.43
C PRO A 98 -16.46 -0.69 2.92
N GLY A 99 -15.36 -0.17 2.38
CA GLY A 99 -15.27 0.12 0.96
C GLY A 99 -15.45 -1.08 0.06
N SER A 100 -15.89 -0.86 -1.15
CA SER A 100 -16.15 -1.93 -2.11
C SER A 100 -14.87 -2.61 -2.58
N GLY A 101 -13.72 -2.01 -2.35
CA GLY A 101 -12.45 -2.56 -2.81
C GLY A 101 -11.81 -3.58 -1.89
N ARG A 102 -12.40 -3.87 -0.72
CA ARG A 102 -11.68 -4.71 0.24
C ARG A 102 -11.48 -6.13 -0.25
N GLU A 103 -12.49 -6.76 -0.81
CA GLU A 103 -12.32 -8.13 -1.31
C GLU A 103 -11.40 -8.20 -2.52
N MET A 104 -11.56 -7.27 -3.43
CA MET A 104 -10.73 -7.26 -4.63
C MET A 104 -9.27 -7.01 -4.29
N ALA A 105 -9.00 -6.17 -3.28
CA ALA A 105 -7.64 -5.93 -2.85
C ALA A 105 -6.99 -7.22 -2.35
N ILE A 106 -7.71 -8.00 -1.55
CA ILE A 106 -7.18 -9.25 -1.03
C ILE A 106 -6.91 -10.24 -2.15
N ARG A 107 -7.85 -10.37 -3.07
CA ARG A 107 -7.68 -11.28 -4.22
C ARG A 107 -6.49 -10.89 -5.07
N SER A 108 -6.31 -9.59 -5.27
CA SER A 108 -5.21 -9.11 -6.11
C SER A 108 -3.87 -9.33 -5.44
N LEU A 109 -3.80 -9.24 -4.12
CA LEU A 109 -2.57 -9.59 -3.41
C LEU A 109 -2.21 -11.05 -3.65
N GLN A 110 -3.19 -11.93 -3.58
CA GLN A 110 -2.95 -13.35 -3.84
C GLN A 110 -2.53 -13.58 -5.30
N SER A 111 -3.17 -12.91 -6.22
CA SER A 111 -2.86 -13.06 -7.65
C SER A 111 -1.48 -12.53 -8.01
N SER A 112 -0.98 -11.57 -7.25
CA SER A 112 0.32 -10.97 -7.52
C SER A 112 1.49 -11.86 -7.11
N GLY A 113 1.22 -12.96 -6.43
CA GLY A 113 2.26 -13.88 -6.02
C GLY A 113 2.60 -13.83 -4.54
N VAL A 114 1.96 -12.96 -3.79
CA VAL A 114 2.15 -12.89 -2.34
C VAL A 114 1.18 -13.87 -1.70
N GLN A 115 1.72 -14.73 -0.83
CA GLN A 115 0.88 -15.70 -0.14
C GLN A 115 0.21 -15.04 1.05
N VAL A 116 -1.11 -15.08 1.08
CA VAL A 116 -1.89 -14.56 2.18
C VAL A 116 -2.05 -15.66 3.24
N VAL A 117 -1.47 -15.43 4.40
CA VAL A 117 -1.49 -16.43 5.47
C VAL A 117 -2.74 -16.31 6.31
N SER A 118 -3.15 -15.09 6.62
CA SER A 118 -4.34 -14.87 7.42
C SER A 118 -4.98 -13.55 7.03
N ILE A 119 -6.27 -13.43 7.33
CA ILE A 119 -7.02 -12.21 7.04
C ILE A 119 -7.77 -11.84 8.32
N THR A 120 -7.56 -10.63 8.80
CA THR A 120 -8.19 -10.12 10.00
C THR A 120 -8.88 -8.81 9.70
N ASP A 121 -10.12 -8.68 10.15
CA ASP A 121 -10.87 -7.44 9.99
C ASP A 121 -10.65 -6.58 11.23
N THR A 122 -10.07 -5.41 11.05
CA THR A 122 -9.79 -4.49 12.15
C THR A 122 -10.63 -3.22 12.08
N THR A 123 -11.75 -3.27 11.38
CA THR A 123 -12.63 -2.11 11.26
C THR A 123 -13.06 -1.65 12.66
N PRO A 124 -12.83 -0.37 13.01
CA PRO A 124 -13.20 0.10 14.34
C PRO A 124 -14.71 0.24 14.47
N ILE A 125 -15.25 -0.30 15.55
CA ILE A 125 -16.66 -0.19 15.84
C ILE A 125 -16.81 0.44 17.24
N PRO A 126 -17.31 1.68 17.32
CA PRO A 126 -17.44 2.32 18.61
C PRO A 126 -18.59 1.71 19.41
N PHE A 127 -18.41 1.66 20.73
CA PHE A 127 -19.48 1.29 21.63
C PHE A 127 -20.20 2.57 22.01
N ASN A 128 -21.00 3.11 21.10
CA ASN A 128 -21.63 4.41 21.16
C ASN A 128 -20.68 5.61 21.00
N GLY A 129 -19.43 5.45 21.27
CA GLY A 129 -18.39 6.43 20.97
C GLY A 129 -18.78 7.89 21.09
N CYS A 130 -18.23 8.69 20.18
CA CYS A 130 -18.49 10.12 20.14
C CYS A 130 -19.82 10.39 19.45
N ARG A 131 -20.46 11.49 19.85
CA ARG A 131 -21.69 11.89 19.21
C ARG A 131 -21.42 12.20 17.73
N PRO A 132 -22.20 11.61 16.81
CA PRO A 132 -22.00 11.88 15.38
C PRO A 132 -22.42 13.30 15.03
N PRO A 133 -21.96 13.82 13.88
CA PRO A 133 -22.35 15.14 13.46
C PRO A 133 -23.83 15.20 13.11
N LYS A 134 -24.28 16.44 13.07
CA LYS A 134 -25.67 16.72 12.71
C LYS A 134 -25.92 16.25 11.28
N ARG A 135 -27.14 15.83 11.04
CA ARG A 135 -27.54 15.39 9.70
C ARG A 135 -27.38 16.54 8.71
N ARG A 136 -26.87 16.22 7.53
CA ARG A 136 -26.68 17.21 6.48
C ARG A 136 -28.01 17.70 5.96
N ARG A 137 -28.04 18.96 5.64
CA ARG A 137 -29.19 19.50 4.92
C ARG A 137 -29.03 19.17 3.44
N VAL A 138 -30.14 18.86 2.82
CA VAL A 138 -30.15 18.60 1.39
C VAL A 138 -31.03 19.58 0.68
#